data_32440a4be47db36a95ba8a9099484378
#
_entry.id   32440a4be47db36a95ba8a9099484378
#
_cell.length_a   1.000
_cell.length_b   1.000
_cell.length_c   1.000
_cell.angle_alpha   90.00
_cell.angle_beta   90.00
_cell.angle_gamma   90.00
#
_symmetry.space_group_name_H-M   'P 1'
#
loop_
_entity.id
_entity.type
_entity.pdbx_description
1 polymer ?
#
loop_
_entity_poly.entity_id
_entity_poly.type
_entity_poly.pdbx_seq_one_letter_code
_entity_poly.pdbx_strand_id
1 'polypeptide(L)'
;RPIMSATETAYVKNTKLYDLRLISTIGFDADDVAAVQKADGVVAAAGSVNADFIWQHDNKERVYRAHMLTDNINEPVLTAGRMPENGSECLIDSSRFSEDMIGQTIEISDSNDEDTKKNFKYSTYTVVGLADSPLYIHTLRGTTSLGDGTLQGFVLIPEDGFDFEYYTELYVTCTDEFPLYSDAYDDYIDTFSDTVESAATASVNARFDRLTSDGKAEISDAENELNDKKAEAETELADAKAQLDDAKETITSGEAELADAKKQLDDAKA
;
A
#
# COMPACT_ATOMS: atom_id res chain seq x y z
N ARG A 1 4.78 -14.31 41.49
CA ARG A 1 5.18 -13.19 40.60
C ARG A 1 6.49 -13.44 39.85
N PRO A 2 7.62 -13.90 40.44
CA PRO A 2 8.89 -14.06 39.69
C PRO A 2 8.83 -15.08 38.54
N ILE A 3 8.03 -16.15 38.68
CA ILE A 3 7.92 -17.20 37.66
C ILE A 3 7.11 -16.72 36.46
N MET A 4 6.05 -15.96 36.64
CA MET A 4 5.27 -15.37 35.56
C MET A 4 6.12 -14.38 34.75
N SER A 5 6.84 -13.49 35.44
CA SER A 5 7.76 -12.54 34.80
C SER A 5 8.85 -13.23 33.96
N ALA A 6 9.43 -14.33 34.45
CA ALA A 6 10.44 -15.09 33.68
C ALA A 6 9.84 -15.77 32.44
N THR A 7 8.61 -16.29 32.53
CA THR A 7 7.92 -16.91 31.41
C THR A 7 7.51 -15.87 30.36
N GLU A 8 7.02 -14.72 30.77
CA GLU A 8 6.69 -13.59 29.89
C GLU A 8 7.94 -13.06 29.18
N THR A 9 9.04 -12.85 29.90
CA THR A 9 10.32 -12.43 29.33
C THR A 9 10.82 -13.44 28.31
N ALA A 10 10.77 -14.74 28.63
CA ALA A 10 11.20 -15.78 27.70
C ALA A 10 10.33 -15.84 26.44
N TYR A 11 9.01 -15.65 26.58
CA TYR A 11 8.11 -15.59 25.45
C TYR A 11 8.41 -14.40 24.53
N VAL A 12 8.52 -13.19 25.08
CA VAL A 12 8.85 -11.96 24.33
C VAL A 12 10.18 -12.13 23.59
N LYS A 13 11.22 -12.65 24.23
CA LYS A 13 12.52 -12.88 23.61
C LYS A 13 12.49 -13.96 22.52
N ASN A 14 11.80 -15.08 22.77
CA ASN A 14 11.75 -16.19 21.82
C ASN A 14 10.94 -15.85 20.58
N THR A 15 9.92 -15.03 20.70
CA THR A 15 9.07 -14.58 19.60
C THR A 15 9.54 -13.26 18.99
N LYS A 16 10.59 -12.65 19.55
CA LYS A 16 11.12 -11.36 19.14
C LYS A 16 10.00 -10.31 19.00
N LEU A 17 9.12 -10.28 20.02
CA LEU A 17 8.05 -9.29 20.04
C LEU A 17 8.63 -7.88 19.97
N TYR A 18 8.05 -7.02 19.16
CA TYR A 18 8.51 -5.64 18.98
C TYR A 18 8.51 -4.85 20.30
N ASP A 19 9.48 -3.96 20.44
CA ASP A 19 9.52 -2.97 21.52
C ASP A 19 8.77 -1.69 21.14
N LEU A 20 8.92 -1.25 19.87
CA LEU A 20 8.23 -0.10 19.33
C LEU A 20 7.46 -0.44 18.06
N ARG A 21 6.30 0.18 17.93
CA ARG A 21 5.47 0.15 16.71
C ARG A 21 5.21 1.56 16.25
N LEU A 22 5.67 1.90 15.07
CA LEU A 22 5.40 3.17 14.41
C LEU A 22 4.25 3.00 13.42
N ILE A 23 3.43 4.03 13.30
CA ILE A 23 2.31 4.09 12.35
C ILE A 23 2.46 5.39 11.56
N SER A 24 2.33 5.31 10.23
CA SER A 24 2.38 6.47 9.36
C SER A 24 1.10 6.56 8.53
N THR A 25 0.55 7.77 8.38
CA THR A 25 -0.60 8.03 7.50
C THR A 25 -0.24 8.01 6.01
N ILE A 26 1.03 8.20 5.68
CA ILE A 26 1.55 8.14 4.31
C ILE A 26 2.38 6.88 4.06
N GLY A 27 2.33 5.95 5.01
CA GLY A 27 3.07 4.68 4.97
C GLY A 27 4.57 4.83 5.10
N PHE A 28 5.26 3.69 5.02
CA PHE A 28 6.72 3.56 4.99
C PHE A 28 7.13 2.75 3.76
N ASP A 29 8.26 3.06 3.16
CA ASP A 29 8.87 2.23 2.13
C ASP A 29 10.10 1.48 2.68
N ALA A 30 10.75 0.71 1.80
CA ALA A 30 11.94 -0.06 2.17
C ALA A 30 13.12 0.84 2.61
N ASP A 31 13.22 2.06 2.06
CA ASP A 31 14.26 3.01 2.44
C ASP A 31 13.99 3.58 3.83
N ASP A 32 12.72 3.82 4.20
CA ASP A 32 12.32 4.24 5.53
C ASP A 32 12.66 3.15 6.57
N VAL A 33 12.36 1.88 6.26
CA VAL A 33 12.74 0.73 7.11
C VAL A 33 14.26 0.66 7.27
N ALA A 34 15.01 0.80 6.17
CA ALA A 34 16.46 0.77 6.19
C ALA A 34 17.08 1.96 6.95
N ALA A 35 16.44 3.12 6.94
CA ALA A 35 16.85 4.28 7.73
C ALA A 35 16.69 4.02 9.23
N VAL A 36 15.52 3.49 9.64
CA VAL A 36 15.27 3.11 11.03
C VAL A 36 16.19 1.99 11.49
N GLN A 37 16.45 0.97 10.64
CA GLN A 37 17.39 -0.11 10.97
C GLN A 37 18.81 0.39 11.33
N LYS A 38 19.21 1.54 10.80
CA LYS A 38 20.53 2.16 11.08
C LYS A 38 20.54 3.07 12.32
N ALA A 39 19.38 3.33 12.90
CA ALA A 39 19.31 4.19 14.10
C ALA A 39 19.98 3.51 15.30
N ASP A 40 20.54 4.33 16.19
CA ASP A 40 21.26 3.83 17.35
C ASP A 40 20.35 3.02 18.27
N GLY A 41 20.83 1.87 18.72
CA GLY A 41 20.11 0.94 19.59
C GLY A 41 19.12 0.02 18.87
N VAL A 42 18.90 0.16 17.58
CA VAL A 42 18.01 -0.73 16.80
C VAL A 42 18.70 -2.07 16.51
N VAL A 43 18.08 -3.16 16.97
CA VAL A 43 18.53 -4.54 16.69
C VAL A 43 17.88 -5.02 15.38
N ALA A 44 16.58 -4.85 15.22
CA ALA A 44 15.88 -5.16 14.01
C ALA A 44 14.74 -4.15 13.74
N ALA A 45 14.48 -3.87 12.46
CA ALA A 45 13.34 -3.10 12.00
C ALA A 45 12.68 -3.83 10.84
N ALA A 46 11.35 -3.89 10.83
CA ALA A 46 10.58 -4.53 9.78
C ALA A 46 9.33 -3.71 9.45
N GLY A 47 9.12 -3.44 8.15
CA GLY A 47 7.86 -2.93 7.67
C GLY A 47 6.77 -3.99 7.74
N SER A 48 5.53 -3.60 7.96
CA SER A 48 4.41 -4.51 8.00
C SER A 48 3.13 -3.85 7.51
N VAL A 49 2.21 -4.68 7.06
CA VAL A 49 0.85 -4.29 6.72
C VAL A 49 -0.14 -5.22 7.41
N ASN A 50 -1.34 -4.70 7.65
CA ASN A 50 -2.46 -5.52 8.05
C ASN A 50 -3.74 -5.08 7.31
N ALA A 51 -4.63 -6.02 7.07
CA ALA A 51 -5.93 -5.75 6.47
C ALA A 51 -7.00 -6.61 7.11
N ASP A 52 -8.13 -5.99 7.45
CA ASP A 52 -9.30 -6.71 7.90
C ASP A 52 -10.11 -7.16 6.67
N PHE A 53 -10.61 -8.38 6.71
CA PHE A 53 -11.40 -8.93 5.60
C PHE A 53 -12.50 -9.86 6.10
N ILE A 54 -13.57 -9.96 5.33
CA ILE A 54 -14.66 -10.89 5.54
C ILE A 54 -14.32 -12.21 4.85
N TRP A 55 -14.41 -13.30 5.61
CA TRP A 55 -14.33 -14.66 5.12
C TRP A 55 -15.57 -15.44 5.53
N GLN A 56 -16.16 -16.15 4.56
CA GLN A 56 -17.29 -17.04 4.81
C GLN A 56 -16.77 -18.42 5.17
N HIS A 57 -16.94 -18.79 6.45
CA HIS A 57 -16.63 -20.12 6.97
C HIS A 57 -17.84 -20.69 7.69
N ASP A 58 -18.15 -22.00 7.49
CA ASP A 58 -19.33 -22.68 8.06
C ASP A 58 -20.65 -21.94 7.83
N ASN A 59 -20.87 -21.40 6.63
CA ASN A 59 -22.04 -20.60 6.25
C ASN A 59 -22.24 -19.33 7.11
N LYS A 60 -21.17 -18.81 7.70
CA LYS A 60 -21.17 -17.57 8.46
C LYS A 60 -20.07 -16.64 7.96
N GLU A 61 -20.43 -15.42 7.69
CA GLU A 61 -19.48 -14.35 7.44
C GLU A 61 -18.88 -13.85 8.76
N ARG A 62 -17.57 -13.77 8.80
CA ARG A 62 -16.82 -13.30 9.96
C ARG A 62 -15.62 -12.50 9.52
N VAL A 63 -15.20 -11.58 10.36
CA VAL A 63 -14.04 -10.71 10.06
C VAL A 63 -12.78 -11.30 10.69
N TYR A 64 -11.74 -11.36 9.87
CA TYR A 64 -10.40 -11.77 10.27
C TYR A 64 -9.41 -10.66 9.92
N ARG A 65 -8.30 -10.60 10.63
CA ARG A 65 -7.21 -9.70 10.30
C ARG A 65 -6.06 -10.48 9.71
N ALA A 66 -5.72 -10.15 8.47
CA ALA A 66 -4.48 -10.59 7.85
C ALA A 66 -3.33 -9.71 8.33
N HIS A 67 -2.26 -10.32 8.82
CA HIS A 67 -0.98 -9.65 9.10
C HIS A 67 0.09 -10.18 8.17
N MET A 68 0.95 -9.30 7.75
CA MET A 68 2.15 -9.68 7.03
C MET A 68 3.12 -10.40 7.98
N LEU A 69 3.63 -11.54 7.55
CA LEU A 69 4.77 -12.20 8.20
C LEU A 69 6.01 -11.30 8.07
N THR A 70 6.66 -11.07 9.18
CA THR A 70 7.90 -10.28 9.25
C THR A 70 9.07 -11.18 9.60
N ASP A 71 10.23 -10.90 9.02
CA ASP A 71 11.47 -11.59 9.36
C ASP A 71 12.09 -10.99 10.62
N ASN A 72 12.51 -11.86 11.55
CA ASN A 72 13.25 -11.49 12.78
C ASN A 72 12.50 -10.59 13.78
N ILE A 73 11.23 -10.29 13.56
CA ILE A 73 10.36 -9.57 14.51
C ILE A 73 8.99 -10.24 14.52
N ASN A 74 8.34 -10.32 15.67
CA ASN A 74 7.01 -10.89 15.86
C ASN A 74 6.88 -12.32 15.29
N GLU A 75 7.91 -13.15 15.48
CA GLU A 75 7.95 -14.50 14.96
C GLU A 75 6.79 -15.35 15.51
N PRO A 76 5.93 -15.92 14.65
CA PRO A 76 4.86 -16.80 15.11
C PRO A 76 5.40 -18.11 15.63
N VAL A 77 4.71 -18.70 16.60
CA VAL A 77 5.00 -20.04 17.10
C VAL A 77 4.11 -21.04 16.39
N LEU A 78 4.71 -21.82 15.48
CA LEU A 78 3.98 -22.87 14.76
C LEU A 78 3.50 -23.95 15.72
N THR A 79 2.20 -24.26 15.70
CA THR A 79 1.59 -25.30 16.53
C THR A 79 1.26 -26.57 15.76
N ALA A 80 1.00 -26.44 14.44
CA ALA A 80 0.80 -27.55 13.52
C ALA A 80 1.12 -27.15 12.07
N GLY A 81 1.45 -28.13 11.22
CA GLY A 81 1.76 -27.90 9.81
C GLY A 81 3.16 -27.36 9.57
N ARG A 82 3.32 -26.40 8.67
CA ARG A 82 4.60 -25.80 8.28
C ARG A 82 4.47 -24.29 8.06
N MET A 83 5.59 -23.60 7.96
CA MET A 83 5.62 -22.20 7.52
C MET A 83 5.25 -22.09 6.03
N PRO A 84 4.63 -20.96 5.61
CA PRO A 84 4.38 -20.66 4.20
C PRO A 84 5.69 -20.56 3.41
N GLU A 85 5.66 -21.03 2.16
CA GLU A 85 6.78 -20.96 1.23
C GLU A 85 6.60 -19.90 0.15
N ASN A 86 5.39 -19.37 0.00
CA ASN A 86 5.04 -18.33 -0.98
C ASN A 86 3.79 -17.55 -0.55
N GLY A 87 3.51 -16.44 -1.24
CA GLY A 87 2.42 -15.53 -0.88
C GLY A 87 1.01 -16.07 -1.04
N SER A 88 0.80 -17.21 -1.72
CA SER A 88 -0.51 -17.86 -1.81
C SER A 88 -0.82 -18.81 -0.65
N GLU A 89 0.11 -18.96 0.29
CA GLU A 89 -0.01 -19.78 1.49
C GLU A 89 -0.16 -18.91 2.74
N CYS A 90 -0.79 -19.46 3.77
CA CYS A 90 -0.97 -18.73 5.03
C CYS A 90 -0.93 -19.64 6.25
N LEU A 91 -0.68 -19.02 7.42
CA LEU A 91 -0.95 -19.59 8.73
C LEU A 91 -2.25 -19.00 9.29
N ILE A 92 -2.93 -19.77 10.12
CA ILE A 92 -4.14 -19.32 10.80
C ILE A 92 -4.03 -19.46 12.32
N ASP A 93 -4.89 -18.73 13.01
CA ASP A 93 -4.98 -18.66 14.47
C ASP A 93 -5.25 -20.04 15.09
N SER A 94 -4.26 -20.62 15.78
CA SER A 94 -4.35 -21.94 16.42
C SER A 94 -5.42 -22.01 17.50
N SER A 95 -5.78 -20.89 18.11
CA SER A 95 -6.81 -20.83 19.16
C SER A 95 -8.25 -20.84 18.61
N ARG A 96 -8.41 -20.65 17.29
CA ARG A 96 -9.72 -20.55 16.62
C ARG A 96 -9.99 -21.70 15.66
N PHE A 97 -8.96 -22.37 15.23
CA PHE A 97 -9.03 -23.41 14.22
C PHE A 97 -8.29 -24.67 14.68
N SER A 98 -8.63 -25.79 14.08
CA SER A 98 -8.00 -27.08 14.29
C SER A 98 -7.23 -27.55 13.05
N GLU A 99 -6.45 -28.63 13.19
CA GLU A 99 -5.55 -29.14 12.16
C GLU A 99 -6.24 -29.58 10.87
N ASP A 100 -7.55 -29.83 10.91
CA ASP A 100 -8.38 -30.17 9.74
C ASP A 100 -8.51 -29.03 8.73
N MET A 101 -8.13 -27.80 9.11
CA MET A 101 -8.02 -26.67 8.22
C MET A 101 -6.76 -26.71 7.33
N ILE A 102 -5.74 -27.48 7.69
CA ILE A 102 -4.51 -27.60 6.88
C ILE A 102 -4.84 -28.23 5.53
N GLY A 103 -4.46 -27.55 4.45
CA GLY A 103 -4.79 -27.91 3.06
C GLY A 103 -6.11 -27.33 2.56
N GLN A 104 -6.91 -26.68 3.41
CA GLN A 104 -8.08 -25.94 2.97
C GLN A 104 -7.71 -24.50 2.53
N THR A 105 -8.66 -23.80 1.93
CA THR A 105 -8.45 -22.44 1.45
C THR A 105 -9.26 -21.43 2.27
N ILE A 106 -8.63 -20.26 2.50
CA ILE A 106 -9.31 -19.04 2.92
C ILE A 106 -9.63 -18.25 1.66
N GLU A 107 -10.85 -17.77 1.54
CA GLU A 107 -11.30 -16.95 0.43
C GLU A 107 -11.56 -15.52 0.92
N ILE A 108 -11.06 -14.54 0.19
CA ILE A 108 -11.45 -13.13 0.36
C ILE A 108 -12.85 -12.98 -0.23
N SER A 109 -13.87 -13.02 0.63
CA SER A 109 -15.28 -13.07 0.24
C SER A 109 -15.66 -11.92 -0.70
N ASP A 110 -16.59 -12.19 -1.62
CA ASP A 110 -17.21 -11.18 -2.48
C ASP A 110 -17.98 -10.10 -1.69
N SER A 111 -18.32 -10.37 -0.43
CA SER A 111 -18.90 -9.38 0.50
C SER A 111 -17.93 -8.27 0.91
N ASN A 112 -16.62 -8.43 0.65
CA ASN A 112 -15.65 -7.36 0.85
C ASN A 112 -15.81 -6.31 -0.25
N ASP A 113 -15.63 -5.05 0.12
CA ASP A 113 -15.55 -3.97 -0.86
C ASP A 113 -14.26 -4.05 -1.71
N GLU A 114 -14.24 -3.29 -2.81
CA GLU A 114 -13.10 -3.29 -3.72
C GLU A 114 -11.81 -2.76 -3.08
N ASP A 115 -11.91 -1.85 -2.10
CA ASP A 115 -10.74 -1.30 -1.43
C ASP A 115 -10.13 -2.33 -0.47
N THR A 116 -10.94 -3.13 0.20
CA THR A 116 -10.48 -4.29 0.98
C THR A 116 -9.81 -5.33 0.07
N LYS A 117 -10.45 -5.70 -1.05
CA LYS A 117 -9.93 -6.71 -1.99
C LYS A 117 -8.58 -6.33 -2.59
N LYS A 118 -8.35 -5.05 -2.89
CA LYS A 118 -7.08 -4.54 -3.45
C LYS A 118 -5.88 -4.74 -2.53
N ASN A 119 -6.09 -4.93 -1.22
CA ASN A 119 -5.00 -5.18 -0.29
C ASN A 119 -4.37 -6.56 -0.46
N PHE A 120 -5.04 -7.47 -1.17
CA PHE A 120 -4.68 -8.86 -1.31
C PHE A 120 -4.30 -9.18 -2.75
N LYS A 121 -3.15 -9.83 -2.94
CA LYS A 121 -2.68 -10.24 -4.28
C LYS A 121 -3.46 -11.41 -4.85
N TYR A 122 -4.01 -12.26 -3.97
CA TYR A 122 -4.77 -13.44 -4.36
C TYR A 122 -6.18 -13.37 -3.75
N SER A 123 -7.16 -13.94 -4.44
CA SER A 123 -8.51 -14.09 -3.91
C SER A 123 -8.64 -15.25 -2.91
N THR A 124 -7.67 -16.17 -2.91
CA THR A 124 -7.63 -17.34 -2.04
C THR A 124 -6.23 -17.63 -1.55
N TYR A 125 -6.14 -18.14 -0.31
CA TYR A 125 -4.89 -18.54 0.33
C TYR A 125 -5.00 -19.96 0.88
N THR A 126 -4.00 -20.79 0.64
CA THR A 126 -3.96 -22.17 1.17
C THR A 126 -3.44 -22.15 2.60
N VAL A 127 -4.20 -22.72 3.52
CA VAL A 127 -3.76 -22.91 4.91
C VAL A 127 -2.70 -24.03 4.96
N VAL A 128 -1.48 -23.68 5.36
CA VAL A 128 -0.37 -24.67 5.47
C VAL A 128 0.03 -24.95 6.91
N GLY A 129 -0.48 -24.19 7.85
CA GLY A 129 -0.22 -24.43 9.28
C GLY A 129 -1.07 -23.55 10.20
N LEU A 130 -1.00 -23.89 11.48
CA LEU A 130 -1.60 -23.16 12.57
C LEU A 130 -0.50 -22.57 13.44
N ALA A 131 -0.71 -21.34 13.92
CA ALA A 131 0.28 -20.65 14.73
C ALA A 131 -0.35 -19.80 15.84
N ASP A 132 0.42 -19.60 16.91
CA ASP A 132 0.21 -18.52 17.86
C ASP A 132 1.02 -17.30 17.39
N SER A 133 0.42 -16.12 17.49
CA SER A 133 1.11 -14.87 17.15
C SER A 133 1.39 -14.05 18.40
N PRO A 134 2.62 -13.53 18.58
CA PRO A 134 2.96 -12.66 19.70
C PRO A 134 2.18 -11.34 19.71
N LEU A 135 1.61 -10.95 18.59
CA LEU A 135 0.71 -9.79 18.50
C LEU A 135 -0.59 -9.98 19.29
N TYR A 136 -0.91 -11.23 19.69
CA TYR A 136 -2.15 -11.62 20.36
C TYR A 136 -1.88 -12.40 21.64
N ILE A 137 -1.43 -11.73 22.68
CA ILE A 137 -1.17 -12.33 24.01
C ILE A 137 -2.48 -12.73 24.69
N HIS A 138 -3.62 -12.12 24.31
CA HIS A 138 -4.93 -12.38 24.88
C HIS A 138 -5.83 -13.17 23.94
N THR A 139 -6.89 -13.76 24.50
CA THR A 139 -7.92 -14.47 23.72
C THR A 139 -8.80 -13.54 22.86
N LEU A 140 -8.85 -12.25 23.19
CA LEU A 140 -9.54 -11.24 22.39
C LEU A 140 -8.66 -10.84 21.21
N ARG A 141 -9.25 -10.80 20.01
CA ARG A 141 -8.53 -10.46 18.77
C ARG A 141 -8.67 -8.99 18.38
N GLY A 142 -9.43 -8.22 19.15
CA GLY A 142 -9.63 -6.78 18.91
C GLY A 142 -10.94 -6.47 18.18
N THR A 143 -11.02 -5.24 17.70
CA THR A 143 -12.18 -4.69 17.01
C THR A 143 -11.83 -4.33 15.58
N THR A 144 -12.85 -4.22 14.74
CA THR A 144 -12.77 -3.87 13.33
C THR A 144 -13.88 -2.88 12.97
N SER A 145 -13.76 -2.19 11.85
CA SER A 145 -14.84 -1.39 11.27
C SER A 145 -15.76 -2.22 10.36
N LEU A 146 -15.42 -3.47 10.09
CA LEU A 146 -16.19 -4.38 9.23
C LEU A 146 -17.18 -5.23 10.02
N GLY A 147 -18.22 -5.71 9.35
CA GLY A 147 -19.18 -6.66 9.88
C GLY A 147 -19.85 -6.21 11.19
N ASP A 148 -19.80 -7.06 12.22
CA ASP A 148 -20.35 -6.79 13.55
C ASP A 148 -19.36 -6.03 14.48
N GLY A 149 -18.22 -5.61 13.97
CA GLY A 149 -17.20 -4.89 14.73
C GLY A 149 -16.24 -5.78 15.52
N THR A 150 -16.32 -7.12 15.38
CA THR A 150 -15.52 -8.07 16.16
C THR A 150 -14.58 -8.88 15.26
N LEU A 151 -13.28 -8.89 15.59
CA LEU A 151 -12.33 -9.81 14.96
C LEU A 151 -12.46 -11.22 15.55
N GLN A 152 -12.62 -12.19 14.68
CA GLN A 152 -12.78 -13.60 15.09
C GLN A 152 -11.45 -14.34 15.22
N GLY A 153 -10.43 -13.91 14.47
CA GLY A 153 -9.11 -14.51 14.47
C GLY A 153 -8.15 -13.71 13.58
N PHE A 154 -6.96 -14.24 13.40
CA PHE A 154 -5.98 -13.69 12.50
C PHE A 154 -5.53 -14.72 11.46
N VAL A 155 -4.94 -14.18 10.39
CA VAL A 155 -4.26 -14.92 9.31
C VAL A 155 -2.89 -14.29 9.13
N LEU A 156 -1.85 -15.10 9.00
CA LEU A 156 -0.50 -14.61 8.72
C LEU A 156 -0.14 -14.98 7.28
N ILE A 157 0.20 -14.00 6.47
CA ILE A 157 0.46 -14.13 5.04
C ILE A 157 1.85 -13.58 4.76
N PRO A 158 2.69 -14.22 3.91
CA PRO A 158 3.95 -13.65 3.45
C PRO A 158 3.75 -12.30 2.75
N GLU A 159 4.79 -11.47 2.70
CA GLU A 159 4.77 -10.15 2.08
C GLU A 159 4.26 -10.19 0.63
N ASP A 160 4.73 -11.17 -0.16
CA ASP A 160 4.35 -11.36 -1.55
C ASP A 160 2.90 -11.85 -1.76
N GLY A 161 2.14 -12.06 -0.68
CA GLY A 161 0.70 -12.33 -0.69
C GLY A 161 -0.18 -11.08 -0.59
N PHE A 162 0.42 -9.93 -0.32
CA PHE A 162 -0.28 -8.64 -0.27
C PHE A 162 -0.01 -7.81 -1.52
N ASP A 163 -0.87 -6.80 -1.77
CA ASP A 163 -0.74 -5.82 -2.84
C ASP A 163 -0.77 -4.39 -2.25
N PHE A 164 0.20 -4.10 -1.41
CA PHE A 164 0.40 -2.79 -0.80
C PHE A 164 1.60 -2.08 -1.46
N GLU A 165 1.44 -0.80 -1.72
CA GLU A 165 2.54 0.05 -2.19
C GLU A 165 3.49 0.46 -1.06
N TYR A 166 2.95 0.63 0.17
CA TYR A 166 3.68 1.08 1.35
C TYR A 166 3.30 0.25 2.56
N TYR A 167 4.25 0.04 3.47
CA TYR A 167 3.95 -0.52 4.78
C TYR A 167 3.16 0.49 5.61
N THR A 168 2.14 0.03 6.31
CA THR A 168 1.32 0.88 7.19
C THR A 168 1.89 0.98 8.60
N GLU A 169 2.74 0.03 8.94
CA GLU A 169 3.37 -0.12 10.26
C GLU A 169 4.86 -0.42 10.10
N LEU A 170 5.63 -0.02 11.10
CA LEU A 170 7.03 -0.38 11.22
C LEU A 170 7.28 -0.87 12.64
N TYR A 171 7.72 -2.11 12.77
CA TYR A 171 8.09 -2.73 14.03
C TYR A 171 9.59 -2.62 14.27
N VAL A 172 9.98 -2.36 15.52
CA VAL A 172 11.37 -2.19 15.90
C VAL A 172 11.64 -2.95 17.19
N THR A 173 12.78 -3.66 17.23
CA THR A 173 13.32 -4.24 18.46
C THR A 173 14.60 -3.52 18.87
N CYS A 174 14.78 -3.33 20.17
CA CYS A 174 15.98 -2.74 20.74
C CYS A 174 16.87 -3.79 21.42
N THR A 175 17.99 -3.32 21.96
CA THR A 175 18.86 -4.16 22.79
C THR A 175 18.12 -4.72 24.01
N ASP A 176 18.38 -5.96 24.38
CA ASP A 176 17.78 -6.64 25.53
C ASP A 176 18.62 -6.54 26.81
N GLU A 177 19.48 -5.50 26.91
CA GLU A 177 20.35 -5.29 28.06
C GLU A 177 19.60 -4.95 29.35
N PHE A 178 18.37 -4.45 29.24
CA PHE A 178 17.54 -4.06 30.36
C PHE A 178 16.47 -5.12 30.64
N PRO A 179 16.20 -5.49 31.91
CA PRO A 179 15.09 -6.36 32.25
C PRO A 179 13.75 -5.70 31.91
N LEU A 180 12.87 -6.41 31.20
CA LEU A 180 11.51 -5.95 30.93
C LEU A 180 10.79 -5.51 32.22
N TYR A 181 10.02 -4.43 32.13
CA TYR A 181 9.27 -3.84 33.26
C TYR A 181 10.16 -3.31 34.40
N SER A 182 11.41 -2.94 34.12
CA SER A 182 12.25 -2.21 35.07
C SER A 182 12.26 -0.71 34.76
N ASP A 183 12.46 0.12 35.77
CA ASP A 183 12.59 1.58 35.59
C ASP A 183 13.70 1.90 34.55
N ALA A 184 14.79 1.12 34.53
CA ALA A 184 15.88 1.28 33.58
C ALA A 184 15.47 0.95 32.14
N TYR A 185 14.56 -0.03 31.94
CA TYR A 185 13.96 -0.32 30.62
C TYR A 185 13.04 0.83 30.19
N ASP A 186 12.18 1.31 31.06
CA ASP A 186 11.24 2.40 30.77
C ASP A 186 12.00 3.68 30.38
N ASP A 187 13.03 4.08 31.16
CA ASP A 187 13.89 5.24 30.86
C ASP A 187 14.63 5.07 29.51
N TYR A 188 15.07 3.84 29.20
CA TYR A 188 15.73 3.53 27.93
C TYR A 188 14.77 3.63 26.75
N ILE A 189 13.57 3.03 26.86
CA ILE A 189 12.56 3.03 25.81
C ILE A 189 12.11 4.43 25.46
N ASP A 190 11.97 5.33 26.41
CA ASP A 190 11.62 6.74 26.15
C ASP A 190 12.66 7.40 25.23
N THR A 191 13.95 7.28 25.57
CA THR A 191 15.06 7.84 24.76
C THR A 191 15.19 7.14 23.40
N PHE A 192 15.03 5.83 23.37
CA PHE A 192 15.08 5.02 22.17
C PHE A 192 13.94 5.36 21.21
N SER A 193 12.73 5.57 21.74
CA SER A 193 11.57 5.99 20.98
C SER A 193 11.82 7.30 20.22
N ASP A 194 12.37 8.32 20.91
CA ASP A 194 12.73 9.60 20.30
C ASP A 194 13.75 9.43 19.15
N THR A 195 14.72 8.55 19.34
CA THR A 195 15.76 8.25 18.33
C THR A 195 15.15 7.61 17.09
N VAL A 196 14.32 6.59 17.28
CA VAL A 196 13.63 5.85 16.20
C VAL A 196 12.63 6.75 15.48
N GLU A 197 11.82 7.52 16.21
CA GLU A 197 10.86 8.45 15.63
C GLU A 197 11.56 9.54 14.80
N SER A 198 12.68 10.06 15.28
CA SER A 198 13.47 11.05 14.56
C SER A 198 14.03 10.48 13.25
N ALA A 199 14.54 9.25 13.26
CA ALA A 199 15.05 8.58 12.07
C ALA A 199 13.92 8.30 11.05
N ALA A 200 12.80 7.78 11.51
CA ALA A 200 11.63 7.52 10.65
C ALA A 200 11.08 8.81 10.05
N THR A 201 10.90 9.85 10.87
CA THR A 201 10.37 11.15 10.43
C THR A 201 11.29 11.81 9.41
N ALA A 202 12.61 11.78 9.62
CA ALA A 202 13.58 12.34 8.68
C ALA A 202 13.53 11.64 7.32
N SER A 203 13.44 10.31 7.29
CA SER A 203 13.35 9.52 6.05
C SER A 203 12.03 9.77 5.32
N VAL A 204 10.90 9.69 6.02
CA VAL A 204 9.56 9.93 5.45
C VAL A 204 9.44 11.35 4.87
N ASN A 205 9.96 12.37 5.56
CA ASN A 205 9.96 13.74 5.06
C ASN A 205 10.84 13.89 3.81
N ALA A 206 12.03 13.30 3.79
CA ALA A 206 12.89 13.31 2.61
C ALA A 206 12.22 12.65 1.40
N ARG A 207 11.51 11.54 1.59
CA ARG A 207 10.70 10.88 0.56
C ARG A 207 9.56 11.80 0.09
N PHE A 208 8.82 12.40 1.00
CA PHE A 208 7.74 13.33 0.67
C PHE A 208 8.23 14.53 -0.15
N ASP A 209 9.36 15.13 0.23
CA ASP A 209 9.96 16.26 -0.50
C ASP A 209 10.40 15.83 -1.91
N ARG A 210 11.01 14.65 -2.05
CA ARG A 210 11.39 14.07 -3.35
C ARG A 210 10.17 13.87 -4.25
N LEU A 211 9.16 13.14 -3.77
CA LEU A 211 7.94 12.87 -4.54
C LEU A 211 7.20 14.15 -4.93
N THR A 212 7.17 15.15 -4.04
CA THR A 212 6.56 16.45 -4.30
C THR A 212 7.34 17.23 -5.36
N SER A 213 8.69 17.18 -5.34
CA SER A 213 9.55 17.82 -6.32
C SER A 213 9.40 17.17 -7.69
N ASP A 214 9.43 15.84 -7.74
CA ASP A 214 9.29 15.06 -8.97
C ASP A 214 7.92 15.29 -9.61
N GLY A 215 6.84 15.25 -8.83
CA GLY A 215 5.51 15.53 -9.33
C GLY A 215 5.34 16.98 -9.86
N LYS A 216 5.98 17.95 -9.22
CA LYS A 216 6.00 19.34 -9.75
C LYS A 216 6.77 19.45 -11.05
N ALA A 217 7.87 18.72 -11.20
CA ALA A 217 8.64 18.68 -12.45
C ALA A 217 7.82 18.05 -13.58
N GLU A 218 7.16 16.92 -13.34
CA GLU A 218 6.28 16.27 -14.32
C GLU A 218 5.12 17.17 -14.77
N ILE A 219 4.48 17.88 -13.83
CA ILE A 219 3.42 18.84 -14.15
C ILE A 219 3.97 19.97 -15.03
N SER A 220 5.14 20.54 -14.69
CA SER A 220 5.77 21.60 -15.48
C SER A 220 6.12 21.14 -16.90
N ASP A 221 6.62 19.93 -17.05
CA ASP A 221 6.94 19.36 -18.36
C ASP A 221 5.66 19.14 -19.20
N ALA A 222 4.59 18.62 -18.58
CA ALA A 222 3.31 18.45 -19.25
C ALA A 222 2.67 19.80 -19.66
N GLU A 223 2.80 20.85 -18.82
CA GLU A 223 2.34 22.20 -19.16
C GLU A 223 3.13 22.79 -20.35
N ASN A 224 4.44 22.57 -20.41
CA ASN A 224 5.27 22.99 -21.53
C ASN A 224 4.85 22.27 -22.82
N GLU A 225 4.69 20.97 -22.79
CA GLU A 225 4.23 20.18 -23.95
C GLU A 225 2.85 20.63 -24.45
N LEU A 226 1.93 20.92 -23.53
CA LEU A 226 0.61 21.44 -23.87
C LEU A 226 0.69 22.81 -24.55
N ASN A 227 1.54 23.70 -24.04
CA ASN A 227 1.73 25.02 -24.62
C ASN A 227 2.33 24.95 -26.03
N ASP A 228 3.31 24.05 -26.24
CA ASP A 228 3.92 23.83 -27.55
C ASP A 228 2.90 23.32 -28.56
N LYS A 229 2.11 22.31 -28.20
CA LYS A 229 1.01 21.78 -29.06
C LYS A 229 -0.06 22.82 -29.36
N LYS A 230 -0.37 23.69 -28.39
CA LYS A 230 -1.31 24.78 -28.60
C LYS A 230 -0.78 25.80 -29.59
N ALA A 231 0.50 26.19 -29.50
CA ALA A 231 1.13 27.11 -30.44
C ALA A 231 1.18 26.51 -31.86
N GLU A 232 1.49 25.22 -31.99
CA GLU A 232 1.45 24.50 -33.27
C GLU A 232 0.06 24.51 -33.89
N ALA A 233 -0.98 24.16 -33.12
CA ALA A 233 -2.36 24.18 -33.57
C ALA A 233 -2.85 25.60 -33.95
N GLU A 234 -2.45 26.64 -33.21
CA GLU A 234 -2.75 28.04 -33.55
C GLU A 234 -2.10 28.44 -34.90
N THR A 235 -0.88 27.98 -35.16
CA THR A 235 -0.18 28.21 -36.43
C THR A 235 -0.88 27.50 -37.60
N GLU A 236 -1.21 26.21 -37.44
CA GLU A 236 -1.93 25.45 -38.45
C GLU A 236 -3.33 26.05 -38.76
N LEU A 237 -4.02 26.55 -37.73
CA LEU A 237 -5.31 27.21 -37.89
C LEU A 237 -5.16 28.54 -38.67
N ALA A 238 -4.12 29.31 -38.40
CA ALA A 238 -3.83 30.54 -39.11
C ALA A 238 -3.54 30.30 -40.60
N ASP A 239 -2.73 29.26 -40.90
CA ASP A 239 -2.40 28.86 -42.26
C ASP A 239 -3.65 28.35 -43.02
N ALA A 240 -4.47 27.52 -42.37
CA ALA A 240 -5.71 27.04 -42.95
C ALA A 240 -6.70 28.19 -43.26
N LYS A 241 -6.74 29.19 -42.38
CA LYS A 241 -7.58 30.37 -42.57
C LYS A 241 -7.08 31.24 -43.76
N ALA A 242 -5.78 31.42 -43.91
CA ALA A 242 -5.18 32.13 -45.03
C ALA A 242 -5.51 31.40 -46.36
N GLN A 243 -5.36 30.08 -46.40
CA GLN A 243 -5.75 29.28 -47.60
C GLN A 243 -7.22 29.40 -47.93
N LEU A 244 -8.09 29.45 -46.95
CA LEU A 244 -9.53 29.62 -47.12
C LEU A 244 -9.88 31.00 -47.71
N ASP A 245 -9.20 32.05 -47.22
CA ASP A 245 -9.41 33.40 -47.72
C ASP A 245 -8.91 33.55 -49.16
N ASP A 246 -7.77 32.98 -49.55
CA ASP A 246 -7.29 32.90 -50.94
C ASP A 246 -8.23 32.14 -51.88
N ALA A 247 -8.78 31.02 -51.38
CA ALA A 247 -9.76 30.25 -52.15
C ALA A 247 -11.07 31.04 -52.37
N LYS A 248 -11.52 31.80 -51.38
CA LYS A 248 -12.71 32.68 -51.54
C LYS A 248 -12.45 33.79 -52.57
N GLU A 249 -11.27 34.42 -52.55
CA GLU A 249 -10.91 35.44 -53.53
C GLU A 249 -10.90 34.85 -54.96
N THR A 250 -10.31 33.65 -55.11
CA THR A 250 -10.30 32.92 -56.40
C THR A 250 -11.74 32.61 -56.91
N ILE A 251 -12.63 32.16 -56.02
CA ILE A 251 -14.03 31.90 -56.36
C ILE A 251 -14.72 33.19 -56.77
N THR A 252 -14.57 34.26 -56.01
CA THR A 252 -15.18 35.57 -56.32
C THR A 252 -14.75 36.12 -57.69
N SER A 253 -13.45 35.99 -58.00
CA SER A 253 -12.90 36.36 -59.31
C SER A 253 -13.45 35.52 -60.44
N GLY A 254 -13.54 34.19 -60.27
CA GLY A 254 -14.14 33.27 -61.25
C GLY A 254 -15.64 33.50 -61.47
N GLU A 255 -16.38 33.87 -60.45
CA GLU A 255 -17.80 34.23 -60.57
C GLU A 255 -17.99 35.52 -61.37
N ALA A 256 -17.10 36.52 -61.22
CA ALA A 256 -17.12 37.74 -61.99
C ALA A 256 -16.80 37.48 -63.46
N GLU A 257 -15.76 36.67 -63.75
CA GLU A 257 -15.43 36.25 -65.12
C GLU A 257 -16.57 35.48 -65.79
N LEU A 258 -17.25 34.59 -65.07
CA LEU A 258 -18.38 33.83 -65.56
C LEU A 258 -19.59 34.73 -65.88
N ALA A 259 -19.85 35.74 -65.03
CA ALA A 259 -20.89 36.72 -65.22
C ALA A 259 -20.66 37.55 -66.51
N ASP A 260 -19.41 38.00 -66.73
CA ASP A 260 -19.01 38.72 -67.93
C ASP A 260 -19.11 37.85 -69.20
N ALA A 261 -18.67 36.60 -69.16
CA ALA A 261 -18.77 35.67 -70.28
C ALA A 261 -20.23 35.36 -70.60
N LYS A 262 -21.11 35.23 -69.64
CA LYS A 262 -22.54 35.05 -69.83
C LYS A 262 -23.16 36.26 -70.45
N LYS A 263 -22.84 37.47 -70.06
CA LYS A 263 -23.31 38.70 -70.66
C LYS A 263 -22.91 38.79 -72.16
N GLN A 264 -21.64 38.52 -72.46
CA GLN A 264 -21.15 38.50 -73.86
C GLN A 264 -21.87 37.48 -74.74
N LEU A 265 -22.17 36.33 -74.11
CA LEU A 265 -22.94 35.28 -74.86
C LEU A 265 -24.38 35.70 -75.12
N ASP A 266 -25.02 36.37 -74.19
CA ASP A 266 -26.41 36.88 -74.33
C ASP A 266 -26.47 38.02 -75.37
N ASP A 267 -25.45 38.94 -75.32
CA ASP A 267 -25.33 40.01 -76.35
C ASP A 267 -25.03 39.48 -77.75
N ALA A 268 -24.35 38.34 -77.89
CA ALA A 268 -24.08 37.69 -79.17
C ALA A 268 -25.25 36.93 -79.71
N LYS A 269 -26.27 36.64 -78.96
CA LYS A 269 -27.51 35.94 -79.35
C LYS A 269 -28.68 36.89 -79.76
N ALA A 270 -28.57 38.13 -79.40
CA ALA A 270 -29.55 39.19 -79.74
C ALA A 270 -29.28 39.78 -81.13
#